data_ad4b19cb2f0e9642761f7d16fe740245
#
_entry.id   ad4b19cb2f0e9642761f7d16fe740245
#
_cell.length_a   1.000
_cell.length_b   1.000
_cell.length_c   1.000
_cell.angle_alpha   90.00
_cell.angle_beta   90.00
_cell.angle_gamma   90.00
#
_symmetry.space_group_name_H-M   'P 1'
#
loop_
_entity.id
_entity.type
_entity.pdbx_description
1 polymer ?
#
loop_
_entity_poly.entity_id
_entity_poly.type
_entity_poly.pdbx_seq_one_letter_code
_entity_poly.pdbx_strand_id
1 'polypeptide(L)'
;HDVPRAVEAHPHREQAVVIGPRDELRADDRRTAAHGLERQQRLEPEARAATGVFLAFQYPVEIPGVNNTYFLRAAYNAQRKHRGEPELDSMAFLKLVREKLKVLHLKDELLNRAVNEGFSGGEKKRNEIFQMAVLEPALAILDETDSGLDIDALKLVAEGVNRLRSPERAFLVITHYQRLLDYIVPDVVHV
;
A
#
# COMPACT_ATOMS: atom_id res chain seq x y z
N HIS A 1 13.18 -28.76 -3.47
CA HIS A 1 13.63 -27.36 -3.46
C HIS A 1 13.66 -26.88 -4.91
N ASP A 2 12.49 -26.57 -5.46
CA ASP A 2 12.40 -25.90 -6.76
C ASP A 2 12.46 -24.39 -6.51
N VAL A 3 13.63 -23.82 -6.83
CA VAL A 3 13.79 -22.39 -7.00
C VAL A 3 13.09 -22.02 -8.31
N PRO A 4 12.13 -21.09 -8.35
CA PRO A 4 11.56 -20.66 -9.62
C PRO A 4 12.68 -20.12 -10.51
N ARG A 5 12.74 -20.60 -11.76
CA ARG A 5 13.69 -20.10 -12.77
C ARG A 5 13.50 -18.60 -12.91
N ALA A 6 14.59 -17.86 -12.83
CA ALA A 6 14.63 -16.44 -13.15
C ALA A 6 14.01 -16.23 -14.54
N VAL A 7 12.94 -15.44 -14.61
CA VAL A 7 12.33 -15.03 -15.87
C VAL A 7 13.30 -14.05 -16.52
N GLU A 8 13.73 -14.35 -17.75
CA GLU A 8 14.56 -13.44 -18.55
C GLU A 8 13.79 -12.13 -18.78
N ALA A 9 14.21 -11.07 -18.11
CA ALA A 9 13.55 -9.77 -18.17
C ALA A 9 13.86 -9.06 -19.48
N HIS A 10 12.84 -8.74 -20.26
CA HIS A 10 12.94 -7.74 -21.31
C HIS A 10 13.00 -6.33 -20.68
N PRO A 11 13.99 -5.49 -21.04
CA PRO A 11 14.36 -4.30 -20.27
C PRO A 11 13.35 -3.12 -20.29
N HIS A 12 12.16 -3.24 -20.86
CA HIS A 12 11.19 -2.13 -20.99
C HIS A 12 9.70 -2.56 -20.93
N ARG A 13 9.37 -3.68 -20.30
CA ARG A 13 7.95 -4.04 -20.09
C ARG A 13 7.55 -3.82 -18.65
N GLU A 14 6.38 -3.20 -18.46
CA GLU A 14 5.71 -3.15 -17.17
C GLU A 14 5.48 -4.56 -16.65
N GLN A 15 5.84 -4.77 -15.39
CA GLN A 15 5.58 -6.01 -14.69
C GLN A 15 4.56 -5.76 -13.61
N ALA A 16 3.48 -6.51 -13.62
CA ALA A 16 2.53 -6.55 -12.53
C ALA A 16 2.83 -7.76 -11.65
N VAL A 17 3.05 -7.50 -10.38
CA VAL A 17 3.46 -8.50 -9.41
C VAL A 17 2.40 -8.61 -8.33
N VAL A 18 1.92 -9.80 -8.09
CA VAL A 18 0.93 -10.08 -7.04
C VAL A 18 1.61 -10.75 -5.85
N ILE A 19 1.34 -10.21 -4.69
CA ILE A 19 1.73 -10.75 -3.39
C ILE A 19 0.45 -10.97 -2.61
N GLY A 20 0.14 -12.20 -2.29
CA GLY A 20 -1.10 -12.54 -1.61
C GLY A 20 -1.02 -13.84 -0.82
N PRO A 21 -2.10 -14.24 -0.18
CA PRO A 21 -2.18 -15.52 0.48
C PRO A 21 -1.91 -16.66 -0.52
N ARG A 22 -0.98 -17.53 -0.17
CA ARG A 22 -0.52 -18.64 -1.06
C ARG A 22 -1.54 -19.76 -1.24
N ASP A 23 -2.60 -19.76 -0.43
CA ASP A 23 -3.57 -20.84 -0.42
C ASP A 23 -4.72 -20.57 -1.41
N GLU A 24 -4.68 -21.34 -2.50
CA GLU A 24 -5.83 -21.74 -3.30
C GLU A 24 -6.53 -20.68 -4.18
N LEU A 25 -5.89 -20.21 -5.23
CA LEU A 25 -6.62 -19.75 -6.43
C LEU A 25 -7.16 -20.95 -7.20
N ARG A 26 -8.22 -21.58 -6.71
CA ARG A 26 -9.00 -22.56 -7.45
C ARG A 26 -9.73 -21.90 -8.62
N ALA A 27 -10.07 -22.67 -9.64
CA ALA A 27 -10.78 -22.15 -10.83
C ALA A 27 -12.14 -21.49 -10.50
N ASP A 28 -12.77 -21.89 -9.39
CA ASP A 28 -14.00 -21.27 -8.87
C ASP A 28 -13.76 -19.88 -8.28
N ASP A 29 -12.57 -19.62 -7.72
CA ASP A 29 -12.21 -18.32 -7.15
C ASP A 29 -12.01 -17.24 -8.22
N ARG A 30 -11.66 -17.63 -9.46
CA ARG A 30 -11.52 -16.68 -10.58
C ARG A 30 -12.83 -16.02 -10.97
N ARG A 31 -13.96 -16.76 -10.92
CA ARG A 31 -15.29 -16.20 -11.19
C ARG A 31 -15.74 -15.28 -10.06
N THR A 32 -15.51 -15.68 -8.83
CA THR A 32 -15.79 -14.86 -7.63
C THR A 32 -14.94 -13.61 -7.61
N ALA A 33 -13.65 -13.71 -7.97
CA ALA A 33 -12.74 -12.56 -8.09
C ALA A 33 -13.17 -11.61 -9.22
N ALA A 34 -13.58 -12.13 -10.39
CA ALA A 34 -14.06 -11.31 -11.49
C ALA A 34 -15.33 -10.52 -11.11
N HIS A 35 -16.31 -11.16 -10.46
CA HIS A 35 -17.50 -10.47 -9.94
C HIS A 35 -17.16 -9.47 -8.84
N GLY A 36 -16.18 -9.76 -8.01
CA GLY A 36 -15.66 -8.83 -7.02
C GLY A 36 -15.07 -7.57 -7.66
N LEU A 37 -14.25 -7.74 -8.69
CA LEU A 37 -13.64 -6.63 -9.45
C LEU A 37 -14.69 -5.78 -10.17
N GLU A 38 -15.65 -6.40 -10.86
CA GLU A 38 -16.76 -5.68 -11.50
C GLU A 38 -17.59 -4.87 -10.49
N ARG A 39 -17.83 -5.42 -9.30
CA ARG A 39 -18.51 -4.72 -8.22
C ARG A 39 -17.68 -3.52 -7.73
N GLN A 40 -16.38 -3.67 -7.56
CA GLN A 40 -15.47 -2.60 -7.14
C GLN A 40 -15.40 -1.47 -8.18
N GLN A 41 -15.45 -1.79 -9.49
CA GLN A 41 -15.44 -0.80 -10.55
C GLN A 41 -16.69 0.11 -10.56
N ARG A 42 -17.81 -0.37 -10.03
CA ARG A 42 -19.07 0.40 -9.91
C ARG A 42 -19.15 1.28 -8.67
N LEU A 43 -18.22 1.13 -7.75
CA LEU A 43 -18.18 1.93 -6.53
C LEU A 43 -17.48 3.26 -6.78
N GLU A 44 -17.97 4.31 -6.15
CA GLU A 44 -17.27 5.58 -6.05
C GLU A 44 -15.92 5.41 -5.29
N PRO A 45 -14.92 6.28 -5.55
CA PRO A 45 -13.59 6.15 -4.94
C PRO A 45 -13.62 6.03 -3.41
N GLU A 46 -14.47 6.82 -2.74
CA GLU A 46 -14.63 6.82 -1.29
C GLU A 46 -15.16 5.47 -0.79
N ALA A 47 -16.11 4.89 -1.51
CA ALA A 47 -16.68 3.58 -1.17
C ALA A 47 -15.65 2.47 -1.36
N ARG A 48 -14.83 2.54 -2.42
CA ARG A 48 -13.69 1.62 -2.63
C ARG A 48 -12.67 1.70 -1.51
N ALA A 49 -12.29 2.91 -1.11
CA ALA A 49 -11.37 3.12 0.00
C ALA A 49 -11.94 2.57 1.32
N ALA A 50 -13.24 2.77 1.56
CA ALA A 50 -13.92 2.25 2.74
C ALA A 50 -13.98 0.72 2.80
N THR A 51 -14.00 0.03 1.64
CA THR A 51 -13.92 -1.44 1.57
C THR A 51 -12.52 -1.99 1.82
N GLY A 52 -11.51 -1.12 1.96
CA GLY A 52 -10.13 -1.53 2.22
C GLY A 52 -9.25 -1.64 0.97
N VAL A 53 -9.58 -0.91 -0.10
CA VAL A 53 -8.68 -0.73 -1.26
C VAL A 53 -7.82 0.51 -1.02
N PHE A 54 -6.51 0.37 -1.19
CA PHE A 54 -5.52 1.44 -1.10
C PHE A 54 -4.77 1.55 -2.41
N LEU A 55 -4.50 2.78 -2.85
CA LEU A 55 -3.71 3.06 -4.04
C LEU A 55 -2.56 4.00 -3.65
N ALA A 56 -1.32 3.52 -3.81
CA ALA A 56 -0.14 4.36 -3.80
C ALA A 56 0.13 4.82 -5.23
N PHE A 57 0.11 6.13 -5.44
CA PHE A 57 0.24 6.73 -6.76
C PHE A 57 1.70 6.80 -7.22
N GLN A 58 1.93 6.74 -8.52
CA GLN A 58 3.23 7.05 -9.12
C GLN A 58 3.72 8.43 -8.66
N TYR A 59 2.82 9.43 -8.69
CA TYR A 59 3.07 10.79 -8.20
C TYR A 59 2.12 11.12 -7.05
N PRO A 60 2.55 10.96 -5.79
CA PRO A 60 1.70 11.22 -4.63
C PRO A 60 1.22 12.67 -4.58
N VAL A 61 -0.09 12.82 -4.38
CA VAL A 61 -0.77 14.14 -4.36
C VAL A 61 -0.39 14.90 -3.09
N GLU A 62 -0.19 16.22 -3.23
CA GLU A 62 -0.01 17.13 -2.09
C GLU A 62 -1.36 17.67 -1.64
N ILE A 63 -1.57 17.75 -0.33
CA ILE A 63 -2.77 18.37 0.27
C ILE A 63 -2.31 19.49 1.21
N PRO A 64 -2.10 20.72 0.67
CA PRO A 64 -1.59 21.83 1.46
C PRO A 64 -2.49 22.16 2.64
N GLY A 65 -1.88 22.45 3.78
CA GLY A 65 -2.59 22.85 5.00
C GLY A 65 -3.32 21.73 5.74
N VAL A 66 -3.37 20.51 5.21
CA VAL A 66 -3.98 19.35 5.89
C VAL A 66 -2.88 18.45 6.42
N ASN A 67 -2.68 18.38 7.73
CA ASN A 67 -1.64 17.53 8.30
C ASN A 67 -1.99 16.03 8.25
N ASN A 68 -0.95 15.18 8.26
CA ASN A 68 -1.09 13.72 8.17
C ASN A 68 -1.98 13.13 9.27
N THR A 69 -1.90 13.63 10.50
CA THR A 69 -2.71 13.12 11.61
C THR A 69 -4.19 13.34 11.35
N TYR A 70 -4.58 14.53 10.91
CA TYR A 70 -5.97 14.85 10.64
C TYR A 70 -6.51 14.05 9.45
N PHE A 71 -5.75 14.02 8.35
CA PHE A 71 -6.10 13.28 7.15
C PHE A 71 -6.29 11.79 7.45
N LEU A 72 -5.30 11.16 8.09
CA LEU A 72 -5.34 9.72 8.39
C LEU A 72 -6.43 9.36 9.39
N ARG A 73 -6.70 10.21 10.39
CA ARG A 73 -7.80 9.95 11.33
C ARG A 73 -9.15 9.98 10.64
N ALA A 74 -9.37 10.95 9.74
CA ALA A 74 -10.61 11.02 8.97
C ALA A 74 -10.80 9.77 8.10
N ALA A 75 -9.77 9.36 7.36
CA ALA A 75 -9.80 8.18 6.51
C ALA A 75 -10.00 6.88 7.33
N TYR A 76 -9.26 6.72 8.43
CA TYR A 76 -9.36 5.55 9.30
C TYR A 76 -10.76 5.43 9.93
N ASN A 77 -11.31 6.53 10.44
CA ASN A 77 -12.66 6.54 11.03
C ASN A 77 -13.75 6.32 9.98
N ALA A 78 -13.56 6.77 8.73
CA ALA A 78 -14.49 6.46 7.64
C ALA A 78 -14.53 4.96 7.35
N GLN A 79 -13.37 4.27 7.34
CA GLN A 79 -13.32 2.81 7.21
C GLN A 79 -13.97 2.09 8.39
N ARG A 80 -13.73 2.55 9.63
CA ARG A 80 -14.37 1.98 10.83
C ARG A 80 -15.89 2.10 10.76
N LYS A 81 -16.37 3.28 10.40
CA LYS A 81 -17.81 3.54 10.22
C LYS A 81 -18.41 2.61 9.16
N HIS A 82 -17.73 2.40 8.04
CA HIS A 82 -18.16 1.45 7.00
C HIS A 82 -18.28 0.02 7.52
N ARG A 83 -17.38 -0.39 8.43
CA ARG A 83 -17.41 -1.71 9.08
C ARG A 83 -18.38 -1.80 10.26
N GLY A 84 -19.08 -0.72 10.60
CA GLY A 84 -19.97 -0.67 11.78
C GLY A 84 -19.24 -0.58 13.11
N GLU A 85 -17.97 -0.18 13.10
CA GLU A 85 -17.13 -0.03 14.29
C GLU A 85 -17.20 1.42 14.82
N PRO A 86 -17.04 1.64 16.15
CA PRO A 86 -17.01 2.99 16.70
C PRO A 86 -15.76 3.75 16.23
N GLU A 87 -15.91 5.06 16.02
CA GLU A 87 -14.79 5.93 15.68
C GLU A 87 -13.78 6.02 16.82
N LEU A 88 -12.50 6.15 16.49
CA LEU A 88 -11.45 6.44 17.45
C LEU A 88 -11.40 7.92 17.76
N ASP A 89 -11.30 8.25 19.03
CA ASP A 89 -10.99 9.60 19.47
C ASP A 89 -9.53 9.98 19.11
N SER A 90 -9.18 11.25 19.33
CA SER A 90 -7.87 11.79 18.96
C SER A 90 -6.72 11.12 19.72
N MET A 91 -6.93 10.74 20.98
CA MET A 91 -5.87 10.15 21.81
C MET A 91 -5.61 8.69 21.44
N ALA A 92 -6.68 7.92 21.26
CA ALA A 92 -6.57 6.52 20.83
C ALA A 92 -5.95 6.43 19.43
N PHE A 93 -6.35 7.31 18.50
CA PHE A 93 -5.77 7.37 17.17
C PHE A 93 -4.29 7.78 17.20
N LEU A 94 -3.91 8.79 18.01
CA LEU A 94 -2.52 9.21 18.14
C LEU A 94 -1.61 8.08 18.68
N LYS A 95 -2.10 7.28 19.61
CA LYS A 95 -1.40 6.10 20.10
C LYS A 95 -1.16 5.11 18.97
N LEU A 96 -2.19 4.77 18.20
CA LEU A 96 -2.12 3.85 17.07
C LEU A 96 -1.07 4.30 16.03
N VAL A 97 -1.13 5.56 15.58
CA VAL A 97 -0.20 6.03 14.54
C VAL A 97 1.24 6.08 15.02
N ARG A 98 1.50 6.40 16.29
CA ARG A 98 2.86 6.34 16.87
C ARG A 98 3.42 4.93 16.92
N GLU A 99 2.59 3.92 17.20
CA GLU A 99 3.00 2.52 17.12
C GLU A 99 3.40 2.15 15.68
N LYS A 100 2.63 2.58 14.67
CA LYS A 100 2.96 2.36 13.25
C LYS A 100 4.25 3.06 12.83
N LEU A 101 4.47 4.32 13.26
CA LEU A 101 5.72 5.03 13.00
C LEU A 101 6.95 4.29 13.56
N LYS A 102 6.85 3.76 14.79
CA LYS A 102 7.94 2.98 15.40
C LYS A 102 8.26 1.72 14.59
N VAL A 103 7.23 0.99 14.15
CA VAL A 103 7.40 -0.22 13.32
C VAL A 103 8.11 0.10 12.01
N LEU A 104 7.83 1.26 11.41
CA LEU A 104 8.42 1.70 10.14
C LEU A 104 9.71 2.52 10.31
N HIS A 105 10.19 2.71 11.54
CA HIS A 105 11.34 3.56 11.85
C HIS A 105 11.22 5.00 11.32
N LEU A 106 9.99 5.52 11.31
CA LEU A 106 9.69 6.89 10.89
C LEU A 106 9.61 7.83 12.09
N LYS A 107 9.86 9.11 11.85
CA LYS A 107 9.88 10.15 12.89
C LYS A 107 8.49 10.74 13.14
N ASP A 108 8.22 11.13 14.38
CA ASP A 108 6.95 11.75 14.81
C ASP A 108 6.65 13.07 14.09
N GLU A 109 7.68 13.80 13.60
CA GLU A 109 7.48 15.06 12.87
C GLU A 109 6.58 14.89 11.63
N LEU A 110 6.57 13.70 11.04
CA LEU A 110 5.71 13.36 9.89
C LEU A 110 4.23 13.62 10.18
N LEU A 111 3.78 13.41 11.42
CA LEU A 111 2.37 13.56 11.83
C LEU A 111 1.86 14.99 11.70
N ASN A 112 2.73 15.97 11.94
CA ASN A 112 2.35 17.38 11.97
C ASN A 112 2.56 18.10 10.64
N ARG A 113 3.27 17.47 9.69
CA ARG A 113 3.46 18.03 8.35
C ARG A 113 2.20 17.85 7.52
N ALA A 114 1.93 18.80 6.64
CA ALA A 114 0.88 18.68 5.65
C ALA A 114 1.16 17.51 4.70
N VAL A 115 0.11 16.84 4.22
CA VAL A 115 0.22 15.63 3.39
C VAL A 115 1.03 15.92 2.15
N ASN A 116 2.25 15.36 2.08
CA ASN A 116 3.20 15.44 0.97
C ASN A 116 3.67 16.85 0.58
N GLU A 117 3.22 17.92 1.24
CA GLU A 117 3.60 19.30 0.93
C GLU A 117 5.08 19.54 1.21
N GLY A 118 5.83 19.91 0.18
CA GLY A 118 7.27 20.16 0.28
C GLY A 118 8.10 18.91 0.62
N PHE A 119 7.56 17.71 0.43
CA PHE A 119 8.31 16.47 0.62
C PHE A 119 9.16 16.16 -0.61
N SER A 120 10.37 15.65 -0.39
CA SER A 120 11.14 15.00 -1.45
C SER A 120 10.41 13.74 -1.97
N GLY A 121 10.79 13.24 -3.14
CA GLY A 121 10.20 12.01 -3.69
C GLY A 121 10.25 10.84 -2.71
N GLY A 122 11.40 10.62 -2.08
CA GLY A 122 11.56 9.58 -1.07
C GLY A 122 10.70 9.80 0.19
N GLU A 123 10.53 11.04 0.64
CA GLU A 123 9.63 11.35 1.77
C GLU A 123 8.16 11.09 1.42
N LYS A 124 7.73 11.41 0.18
CA LYS A 124 6.38 11.14 -0.31
C LYS A 124 6.09 9.63 -0.29
N LYS A 125 7.01 8.81 -0.78
CA LYS A 125 6.86 7.35 -0.77
C LYS A 125 6.87 6.77 0.65
N ARG A 126 7.71 7.28 1.55
CA ARG A 126 7.67 6.91 2.97
C ARG A 126 6.32 7.25 3.61
N ASN A 127 5.76 8.41 3.25
CA ASN A 127 4.45 8.81 3.74
C ASN A 127 3.32 7.90 3.21
N GLU A 128 3.39 7.44 1.94
CA GLU A 128 2.44 6.46 1.41
C GLU A 128 2.52 5.11 2.14
N ILE A 129 3.73 4.61 2.40
CA ILE A 129 3.91 3.38 3.19
C ILE A 129 3.37 3.55 4.60
N PHE A 130 3.55 4.72 5.21
CA PHE A 130 2.97 5.02 6.52
C PHE A 130 1.44 5.06 6.46
N GLN A 131 0.85 5.71 5.47
CA GLN A 131 -0.60 5.73 5.26
C GLN A 131 -1.15 4.31 5.10
N MET A 132 -0.50 3.47 4.29
CA MET A 132 -0.86 2.07 4.10
C MET A 132 -0.78 1.28 5.42
N ALA A 133 0.25 1.51 6.23
CA ALA A 133 0.40 0.85 7.52
C ALA A 133 -0.67 1.24 8.55
N VAL A 134 -1.15 2.49 8.49
CA VAL A 134 -2.23 2.98 9.38
C VAL A 134 -3.59 2.45 8.92
N LEU A 135 -3.86 2.50 7.61
CA LEU A 135 -5.16 2.12 7.05
C LEU A 135 -5.37 0.62 6.93
N GLU A 136 -4.32 -0.18 6.97
CA GLU A 136 -4.35 -1.64 6.93
C GLU A 136 -5.29 -2.20 5.84
N PRO A 137 -5.06 -1.85 4.57
CA PRO A 137 -5.96 -2.24 3.49
C PRO A 137 -5.97 -3.76 3.27
N ALA A 138 -7.10 -4.29 2.78
CA ALA A 138 -7.19 -5.67 2.31
C ALA A 138 -6.50 -5.84 0.95
N LEU A 139 -6.56 -4.81 0.09
CA LEU A 139 -5.85 -4.74 -1.18
C LEU A 139 -5.07 -3.43 -1.28
N ALA A 140 -3.76 -3.53 -1.45
CA ALA A 140 -2.90 -2.39 -1.76
C ALA A 140 -2.40 -2.48 -3.20
N ILE A 141 -2.64 -1.44 -3.97
CA ILE A 141 -2.11 -1.27 -5.34
C ILE A 141 -0.97 -0.27 -5.24
N LEU A 142 0.23 -0.68 -5.63
CA LEU A 142 1.44 0.13 -5.60
C LEU A 142 1.85 0.42 -7.04
N ASP A 143 1.54 1.63 -7.51
CA ASP A 143 1.76 2.04 -8.89
C ASP A 143 3.11 2.75 -9.01
N GLU A 144 4.10 2.07 -9.61
CA GLU A 144 5.47 2.55 -9.80
C GLU A 144 6.06 3.25 -8.56
N THR A 145 5.83 2.68 -7.38
CA THR A 145 6.26 3.28 -6.11
C THR A 145 7.78 3.32 -5.94
N ASP A 146 8.50 2.69 -6.80
CA ASP A 146 9.97 2.62 -6.91
C ASP A 146 10.56 3.61 -7.89
N SER A 147 9.74 4.29 -8.69
CA SER A 147 10.22 5.26 -9.70
C SER A 147 10.94 6.45 -9.06
N GLY A 148 12.16 6.74 -9.54
CA GLY A 148 12.95 7.88 -9.07
C GLY A 148 13.48 7.78 -7.64
N LEU A 149 13.40 6.62 -7.00
CA LEU A 149 13.94 6.39 -5.66
C LEU A 149 15.43 6.02 -5.70
N ASP A 150 16.17 6.50 -4.71
CA ASP A 150 17.48 5.95 -4.37
C ASP A 150 17.32 4.55 -3.75
N ILE A 151 18.43 3.85 -3.61
CA ILE A 151 18.43 2.46 -3.13
C ILE A 151 17.93 2.33 -1.69
N ASP A 152 18.13 3.35 -0.86
CA ASP A 152 17.71 3.31 0.55
C ASP A 152 16.21 3.54 0.70
N ALA A 153 15.65 4.46 -0.10
CA ALA A 153 14.20 4.66 -0.17
C ALA A 153 13.50 3.43 -0.77
N LEU A 154 14.09 2.78 -1.79
CA LEU A 154 13.60 1.53 -2.36
C LEU A 154 13.53 0.40 -1.33
N LYS A 155 14.60 0.20 -0.57
CA LYS A 155 14.65 -0.80 0.51
C LYS A 155 13.56 -0.52 1.56
N LEU A 156 13.36 0.74 1.92
CA LEU A 156 12.36 1.11 2.92
C LEU A 156 10.92 0.81 2.43
N VAL A 157 10.63 1.09 1.17
CA VAL A 157 9.33 0.71 0.55
C VAL A 157 9.17 -0.80 0.61
N ALA A 158 10.17 -1.56 0.17
CA ALA A 158 10.14 -3.02 0.18
C ALA A 158 9.99 -3.58 1.60
N GLU A 159 10.70 -3.04 2.57
CA GLU A 159 10.57 -3.43 3.99
C GLU A 159 9.16 -3.13 4.51
N GLY A 160 8.60 -1.97 4.18
CA GLY A 160 7.23 -1.61 4.53
C GLY A 160 6.21 -2.62 4.00
N VAL A 161 6.30 -2.98 2.71
CA VAL A 161 5.45 -4.01 2.11
C VAL A 161 5.62 -5.36 2.81
N ASN A 162 6.86 -5.82 3.00
CA ASN A 162 7.14 -7.11 3.63
C ASN A 162 6.62 -7.18 5.07
N ARG A 163 6.71 -6.10 5.84
CA ARG A 163 6.18 -6.02 7.23
C ARG A 163 4.66 -6.04 7.27
N LEU A 164 4.01 -5.56 6.21
CA LEU A 164 2.55 -5.50 6.13
C LEU A 164 1.93 -6.74 5.50
N ARG A 165 2.74 -7.70 5.03
CA ARG A 165 2.25 -8.98 4.51
C ARG A 165 1.46 -9.73 5.59
N SER A 166 0.28 -10.21 5.23
CA SER A 166 -0.53 -11.09 6.06
C SER A 166 -1.44 -11.97 5.17
N PRO A 167 -1.99 -13.06 5.69
CA PRO A 167 -2.94 -13.89 4.95
C PRO A 167 -4.19 -13.13 4.48
N GLU A 168 -4.54 -12.03 5.15
CA GLU A 168 -5.73 -11.23 4.87
C GLU A 168 -5.46 -10.06 3.93
N ARG A 169 -4.22 -9.92 3.43
CA ARG A 169 -3.82 -8.77 2.62
C ARG A 169 -3.15 -9.17 1.32
N ALA A 170 -3.62 -8.58 0.23
CA ALA A 170 -3.01 -8.70 -1.08
C ALA A 170 -2.33 -7.39 -1.50
N PHE A 171 -1.23 -7.52 -2.24
CA PHE A 171 -0.54 -6.40 -2.88
C PHE A 171 -0.47 -6.66 -4.38
N LEU A 172 -0.83 -5.65 -5.16
CA LEU A 172 -0.57 -5.57 -6.58
C LEU A 172 0.51 -4.50 -6.78
N VAL A 173 1.70 -4.92 -7.17
CA VAL A 173 2.83 -4.02 -7.40
C VAL A 173 3.07 -3.92 -8.89
N ILE A 174 2.97 -2.70 -9.42
CA ILE A 174 3.30 -2.36 -10.81
C ILE A 174 4.68 -1.72 -10.77
N THR A 175 5.63 -2.28 -11.51
CA THR A 175 7.02 -1.81 -11.52
C THR A 175 7.70 -2.04 -12.85
N HIS A 176 8.62 -1.14 -13.21
CA HIS A 176 9.56 -1.31 -14.30
C HIS A 176 10.96 -1.72 -13.80
N TYR A 177 11.17 -1.75 -12.50
CA TYR A 177 12.48 -1.97 -11.89
C TYR A 177 12.58 -3.35 -11.26
N GLN A 178 13.30 -4.23 -11.93
CA GLN A 178 13.58 -5.57 -11.43
C GLN A 178 14.20 -5.57 -10.03
N ARG A 179 14.96 -4.53 -9.67
CA ARG A 179 15.59 -4.40 -8.35
C ARG A 179 14.60 -4.41 -7.18
N LEU A 180 13.36 -3.95 -7.38
CA LEU A 180 12.34 -4.04 -6.33
C LEU A 180 12.03 -5.49 -5.99
N LEU A 181 12.02 -6.37 -7.00
CA LEU A 181 11.73 -7.80 -6.84
C LEU A 181 12.84 -8.56 -6.11
N ASP A 182 14.07 -8.00 -6.04
CA ASP A 182 15.15 -8.56 -5.22
C ASP A 182 14.85 -8.42 -3.72
N TYR A 183 14.04 -7.42 -3.34
CA TYR A 183 13.66 -7.14 -1.96
C TYR A 183 12.25 -7.61 -1.61
N ILE A 184 11.34 -7.63 -2.58
CA ILE A 184 9.96 -8.10 -2.43
C ILE A 184 9.80 -9.35 -3.27
N VAL A 185 9.87 -10.53 -2.64
CA VAL A 185 9.65 -11.79 -3.36
C VAL A 185 8.16 -11.93 -3.67
N PRO A 186 7.75 -11.90 -4.95
CA PRO A 186 6.36 -12.02 -5.34
C PRO A 186 5.88 -13.49 -5.30
N ASP A 187 4.56 -13.67 -5.22
CA ASP A 187 3.94 -14.98 -5.37
C ASP A 187 3.62 -15.25 -6.84
N VAL A 188 3.26 -14.22 -7.62
CA VAL A 188 2.97 -14.30 -9.07
C VAL A 188 3.56 -13.08 -9.77
N VAL A 189 4.13 -13.29 -10.95
CA VAL A 189 4.63 -12.22 -11.85
C VAL A 189 3.90 -12.31 -13.18
N HIS A 190 3.33 -11.18 -13.62
CA HIS A 190 2.78 -11.01 -14.96
C HIS A 190 3.69 -10.04 -15.75
N VAL A 191 4.02 -10.41 -16.99
CA VAL A 191 4.90 -9.65 -17.90
C VAL A 191 4.16 -9.27 -19.16
#